data_206e68a71aa864879183a0d79eff9320
#
_entry.id   206e68a71aa864879183a0d79eff9320
#
_cell.length_a   1.000
_cell.length_b   1.000
_cell.length_c   1.000
_cell.angle_alpha   90.00
_cell.angle_beta   90.00
_cell.angle_gamma   90.00
#
_symmetry.space_group_name_H-M   'P 1'
#
loop_
_entity.id
_entity.type
_entity.pdbx_description
1 polymer ?
#
loop_
_entity_poly.entity_id
_entity_poly.type
_entity_poly.pdbx_seq_one_letter_code
_entity_poly.pdbx_strand_id
1 'polypeptide(L)'
;MRILKFKSKMLLLALSSTLLMACSFDRDKNMNKQVYKILTISEWTDAEALGEIETALDRKDGFIHLSTAQQLAGTLAFYFDDFDSLILLQINTQDFNDEIIFEKAAPAGERTGEFPHLYGTLKVEKIINKWEIKRDAFSLPDEITLEAENNL
;
A
#
# COMPACT_ATOMS: atom_id res chain seq x y z
N MET A 1 13.31 -0.74 -88.28
CA MET A 1 12.72 -1.61 -87.23
C MET A 1 13.28 -1.18 -85.89
N ARG A 2 12.49 -0.40 -85.12
CA ARG A 2 12.93 0.24 -83.88
C ARG A 2 12.38 -0.56 -82.67
N ILE A 3 13.30 -1.06 -81.86
CA ILE A 3 12.97 -1.79 -80.65
C ILE A 3 12.79 -0.79 -79.51
N LEU A 4 11.58 -0.70 -78.98
CA LEU A 4 11.25 0.12 -77.83
C LEU A 4 11.70 -0.58 -76.52
N LYS A 5 12.63 0.04 -75.83
CA LYS A 5 13.04 -0.42 -74.47
C LYS A 5 12.07 0.08 -73.44
N PHE A 6 11.30 -0.82 -72.86
CA PHE A 6 10.46 -0.53 -71.71
C PHE A 6 11.30 -0.49 -70.38
N LYS A 7 11.44 0.68 -69.80
CA LYS A 7 12.07 0.82 -68.49
C LYS A 7 11.02 0.58 -67.42
N SER A 8 11.11 -0.57 -66.78
CA SER A 8 10.32 -0.87 -65.55
C SER A 8 10.84 -0.02 -64.41
N LYS A 9 10.03 0.91 -63.91
CA LYS A 9 10.27 1.61 -62.65
C LYS A 9 9.77 0.72 -61.51
N MET A 10 10.70 0.13 -60.78
CA MET A 10 10.42 -0.59 -59.55
C MET A 10 10.13 0.42 -58.46
N LEU A 11 8.86 0.49 -58.08
CA LEU A 11 8.38 1.32 -56.96
C LEU A 11 8.68 0.58 -55.63
N LEU A 12 9.72 1.02 -54.90
CA LEU A 12 9.96 0.56 -53.54
C LEU A 12 8.88 1.16 -52.61
N LEU A 13 7.93 0.33 -52.20
CA LEU A 13 7.10 0.64 -51.05
C LEU A 13 7.96 0.46 -49.78
N ALA A 14 8.34 1.57 -49.18
CA ALA A 14 8.88 1.57 -47.83
C ALA A 14 7.71 1.31 -46.84
N LEU A 15 7.62 0.10 -46.31
CA LEU A 15 6.79 -0.18 -45.15
C LEU A 15 7.42 0.51 -43.94
N SER A 16 6.88 1.66 -43.57
CA SER A 16 7.11 2.30 -42.29
C SER A 16 6.38 1.46 -41.23
N SER A 17 7.09 0.52 -40.59
CA SER A 17 6.60 -0.12 -39.37
C SER A 17 6.71 0.89 -38.22
N THR A 18 5.66 1.62 -37.96
CA THR A 18 5.48 2.34 -36.69
C THR A 18 5.39 1.31 -35.58
N LEU A 19 6.53 1.09 -34.92
CA LEU A 19 6.61 0.38 -33.65
C LEU A 19 5.81 1.20 -32.61
N LEU A 20 4.55 0.84 -32.43
CA LEU A 20 3.77 1.27 -31.28
C LEU A 20 4.44 0.67 -30.04
N MET A 21 5.35 1.45 -29.45
CA MET A 21 5.88 1.19 -28.13
C MET A 21 4.71 1.36 -27.17
N ALA A 22 4.00 0.26 -26.88
CA ALA A 22 3.03 0.19 -25.82
C ALA A 22 3.79 0.52 -24.53
N CYS A 23 3.68 1.77 -24.09
CA CYS A 23 4.05 2.17 -22.76
C CYS A 23 3.06 1.44 -21.86
N SER A 24 3.39 0.21 -21.44
CA SER A 24 2.75 -0.44 -20.34
C SER A 24 3.04 0.46 -19.14
N PHE A 25 2.08 1.33 -18.85
CA PHE A 25 2.10 2.11 -17.62
C PHE A 25 1.98 1.07 -16.51
N ASP A 26 3.10 0.77 -15.87
CA ASP A 26 3.22 -0.16 -14.77
C ASP A 26 2.47 0.46 -13.58
N ARG A 27 1.12 0.34 -13.63
CA ARG A 27 0.20 0.90 -12.64
C ARG A 27 0.30 0.14 -11.32
N ASP A 28 0.89 -1.07 -11.34
CA ASP A 28 0.99 -1.94 -10.17
C ASP A 28 2.16 -1.61 -9.22
N LYS A 29 3.16 -0.84 -9.66
CA LYS A 29 4.30 -0.49 -8.81
C LYS A 29 4.06 0.66 -7.83
N ASN A 30 2.92 1.32 -7.88
CA ASN A 30 2.63 2.49 -7.05
C ASN A 30 1.43 2.29 -6.10
N MET A 31 0.80 1.12 -6.12
CA MET A 31 -0.29 0.80 -5.21
C MET A 31 0.26 0.47 -3.82
N ASN A 32 -0.09 1.33 -2.87
CA ASN A 32 0.18 1.20 -1.43
C ASN A 32 1.66 1.33 -1.01
N LYS A 33 2.28 2.46 -1.32
CA LYS A 33 3.55 2.83 -0.70
C LYS A 33 3.43 3.06 0.81
N GLN A 34 2.23 3.31 1.30
CA GLN A 34 1.94 3.62 2.69
C GLN A 34 1.02 2.56 3.29
N VAL A 35 1.39 2.10 4.47
CA VAL A 35 0.57 1.25 5.34
C VAL A 35 0.54 1.83 6.74
N TYR A 36 -0.41 1.38 7.54
CA TYR A 36 -0.72 2.00 8.83
C TYR A 36 -0.77 0.96 9.93
N LYS A 37 -0.22 1.32 11.09
CA LYS A 37 -0.37 0.60 12.36
C LYS A 37 -1.26 1.40 13.29
N ILE A 38 -2.22 0.73 13.92
CA ILE A 38 -3.06 1.31 14.96
C ILE A 38 -2.60 0.74 16.30
N LEU A 39 -2.42 1.60 17.29
CA LEU A 39 -2.03 1.24 18.65
C LEU A 39 -2.93 1.93 19.65
N THR A 40 -3.11 1.32 20.80
CA THR A 40 -3.60 2.03 21.99
C THR A 40 -2.52 3.01 22.48
N ILE A 41 -2.92 3.99 23.30
CA ILE A 41 -1.98 4.94 23.90
C ILE A 41 -0.91 4.21 24.73
N SER A 42 -1.31 3.14 25.47
CA SER A 42 -0.37 2.34 26.26
C SER A 42 0.64 1.61 25.40
N GLU A 43 0.19 0.93 24.34
CA GLU A 43 1.09 0.21 23.41
C GLU A 43 2.09 1.16 22.74
N TRP A 44 1.65 2.38 22.40
CA TRP A 44 2.56 3.39 21.88
C TRP A 44 3.60 3.84 22.90
N THR A 45 3.19 4.07 24.17
CA THR A 45 4.11 4.45 25.24
C THR A 45 5.19 3.38 25.45
N ASP A 46 4.79 2.11 25.45
CA ASP A 46 5.71 0.98 25.57
C ASP A 46 6.66 0.91 24.36
N ALA A 47 6.14 1.12 23.16
CA ALA A 47 6.93 1.12 21.94
C ALA A 47 7.97 2.26 21.92
N GLU A 48 7.60 3.48 22.36
CA GLU A 48 8.55 4.60 22.47
C GLU A 48 9.69 4.28 23.46
N ALA A 49 9.39 3.61 24.55
CA ALA A 49 10.40 3.22 25.55
C ALA A 49 11.33 2.12 25.04
N LEU A 50 10.81 1.18 24.25
CA LEU A 50 11.57 0.03 23.72
C LEU A 50 12.29 0.33 22.39
N GLY A 51 11.83 1.34 21.64
CA GLY A 51 12.29 1.66 20.29
C GLY A 51 11.73 0.73 19.20
N GLU A 52 10.84 -0.20 19.57
CA GLU A 52 10.24 -1.20 18.68
C GLU A 52 8.72 -1.27 18.89
N ILE A 53 8.00 -1.53 17.81
CA ILE A 53 6.54 -1.61 17.79
C ILE A 53 6.13 -3.05 17.57
N GLU A 54 5.57 -3.66 18.61
CA GLU A 54 5.02 -5.01 18.56
C GLU A 54 3.96 -5.16 19.68
N THR A 55 2.74 -5.46 19.29
CA THR A 55 1.65 -5.68 20.25
C THR A 55 1.63 -7.14 20.74
N ALA A 56 0.81 -7.42 21.76
CA ALA A 56 0.60 -8.80 22.21
C ALA A 56 0.00 -9.69 21.12
N LEU A 57 -0.85 -9.13 20.26
CA LEU A 57 -1.43 -9.82 19.12
C LEU A 57 -0.35 -10.14 18.07
N ASP A 58 0.51 -9.17 17.73
CA ASP A 58 1.59 -9.36 16.77
C ASP A 58 2.53 -10.49 17.20
N ARG A 59 2.94 -10.50 18.49
CA ARG A 59 3.77 -11.59 19.05
C ARG A 59 3.11 -12.96 18.97
N LYS A 60 1.80 -13.02 19.23
CA LYS A 60 1.04 -14.26 19.17
C LYS A 60 0.96 -14.82 17.75
N ASP A 61 0.76 -13.94 16.78
CA ASP A 61 0.50 -14.35 15.39
C ASP A 61 1.79 -14.42 14.55
N GLY A 62 2.91 -13.85 15.06
CA GLY A 62 4.25 -13.94 14.45
C GLY A 62 4.51 -12.92 13.34
N PHE A 63 3.69 -11.89 13.22
CA PHE A 63 3.84 -10.78 12.27
C PHE A 63 3.15 -9.53 12.79
N ILE A 64 3.54 -8.37 12.29
CA ILE A 64 2.93 -7.09 12.65
C ILE A 64 1.74 -6.83 11.73
N HIS A 65 0.56 -6.67 12.34
CA HIS A 65 -0.68 -6.35 11.62
C HIS A 65 -0.67 -4.90 11.18
N LEU A 66 -0.90 -4.68 9.90
CA LEU A 66 -0.99 -3.37 9.26
C LEU A 66 -2.31 -3.23 8.50
N SER A 67 -2.62 -2.02 8.06
CA SER A 67 -3.78 -1.72 7.23
C SER A 67 -3.38 -0.81 6.08
N THR A 68 -4.04 -0.92 4.94
CA THR A 68 -4.03 0.13 3.93
C THR A 68 -4.97 1.27 4.34
N ALA A 69 -4.87 2.45 3.69
CA ALA A 69 -5.78 3.57 3.95
C ALA A 69 -7.26 3.17 3.82
N GLN A 70 -7.60 2.40 2.77
CA GLN A 70 -8.97 1.92 2.54
C GLN A 70 -9.47 0.96 3.63
N GLN A 71 -8.57 0.27 4.32
CA GLN A 71 -8.92 -0.71 5.35
C GLN A 71 -9.10 -0.10 6.74
N LEU A 72 -8.60 1.14 6.96
CA LEU A 72 -8.56 1.76 8.29
C LEU A 72 -9.94 1.88 8.92
N ALA A 73 -10.93 2.37 8.19
CA ALA A 73 -12.29 2.53 8.73
C ALA A 73 -12.86 1.21 9.25
N GLY A 74 -12.72 0.13 8.46
CA GLY A 74 -13.13 -1.21 8.88
C GLY A 74 -12.31 -1.75 10.05
N THR A 75 -10.99 -1.54 10.05
CA THR A 75 -10.14 -1.99 11.17
C THR A 75 -10.52 -1.29 12.48
N LEU A 76 -10.75 0.02 12.44
CA LEU A 76 -11.19 0.79 13.59
C LEU A 76 -12.55 0.29 14.11
N ALA A 77 -13.51 0.08 13.23
CA ALA A 77 -14.86 -0.34 13.60
C ALA A 77 -14.93 -1.76 14.18
N PHE A 78 -14.10 -2.69 13.67
CA PHE A 78 -14.18 -4.09 14.10
C PHE A 78 -13.30 -4.46 15.29
N TYR A 79 -12.20 -3.72 15.51
CA TYR A 79 -11.19 -4.12 16.50
C TYR A 79 -10.89 -3.06 17.56
N PHE A 80 -11.37 -1.84 17.38
CA PHE A 80 -11.04 -0.71 18.25
C PHE A 80 -12.26 0.11 18.67
N ASP A 81 -13.47 -0.44 18.58
CA ASP A 81 -14.70 0.27 18.90
C ASP A 81 -14.87 0.60 20.38
N ASP A 82 -14.13 -0.05 21.29
CA ASP A 82 -14.13 0.21 22.72
C ASP A 82 -13.14 1.30 23.19
N PHE A 83 -12.33 1.87 22.27
CA PHE A 83 -11.29 2.84 22.62
C PHE A 83 -11.71 4.28 22.29
N ASP A 84 -11.49 5.22 23.21
CA ASP A 84 -11.78 6.64 23.02
C ASP A 84 -10.67 7.39 22.27
N SER A 85 -9.42 6.92 22.39
CA SER A 85 -8.26 7.49 21.74
C SER A 85 -7.28 6.41 21.30
N LEU A 86 -6.72 6.56 20.11
CA LEU A 86 -5.76 5.64 19.52
C LEU A 86 -4.61 6.42 18.89
N ILE A 87 -3.50 5.73 18.66
CA ILE A 87 -2.37 6.23 17.87
C ILE A 87 -2.42 5.57 16.50
N LEU A 88 -2.42 6.40 15.46
CA LEU A 88 -2.29 5.99 14.08
C LEU A 88 -0.88 6.31 13.59
N LEU A 89 -0.17 5.31 13.08
CA LEU A 89 1.19 5.41 12.57
C LEU A 89 1.21 5.14 11.07
N GLN A 90 1.95 5.94 10.32
CA GLN A 90 2.17 5.76 8.89
C GLN A 90 3.56 5.23 8.62
N ILE A 91 3.66 4.25 7.72
CA ILE A 91 4.86 3.48 7.43
C ILE A 91 5.03 3.39 5.91
N ASN A 92 6.26 3.57 5.42
CA ASN A 92 6.57 3.35 4.00
C ASN A 92 6.92 1.89 3.76
N THR A 93 6.18 1.20 2.89
CA THR A 93 6.46 -0.20 2.55
C THR A 93 7.85 -0.40 1.94
N GLN A 94 8.38 0.61 1.27
CA GLN A 94 9.71 0.54 0.63
C GLN A 94 10.86 0.42 1.63
N ASP A 95 10.64 0.74 2.92
CA ASP A 95 11.68 0.62 3.95
C ASP A 95 11.84 -0.79 4.50
N PHE A 96 11.02 -1.74 4.02
CA PHE A 96 10.95 -3.12 4.52
C PHE A 96 11.22 -4.18 3.45
N ASN A 97 11.73 -3.77 2.27
CA ASN A 97 11.97 -4.67 1.13
C ASN A 97 10.74 -5.57 0.87
N ASP A 98 10.93 -6.90 0.92
CA ASP A 98 9.86 -7.88 0.68
C ASP A 98 9.28 -8.47 1.99
N GLU A 99 9.51 -7.84 3.14
CA GLU A 99 9.03 -8.33 4.45
C GLU A 99 7.55 -8.01 4.68
N ILE A 100 6.96 -7.06 3.93
CA ILE A 100 5.52 -6.78 3.97
C ILE A 100 4.82 -7.63 2.92
N ILE A 101 3.98 -8.55 3.39
CA ILE A 101 3.22 -9.50 2.57
C ILE A 101 1.74 -9.17 2.70
N PHE A 102 1.04 -9.14 1.56
CA PHE A 102 -0.41 -8.96 1.54
C PHE A 102 -1.09 -10.31 1.53
N GLU A 103 -1.85 -10.61 2.58
CA GLU A 103 -2.47 -11.92 2.81
C GLU A 103 -3.93 -11.78 3.23
N LYS A 104 -4.72 -12.80 2.94
CA LYS A 104 -6.10 -12.86 3.43
C LYS A 104 -6.13 -13.00 4.95
N ALA A 105 -7.11 -12.37 5.59
CA ALA A 105 -7.32 -12.53 7.03
C ALA A 105 -7.54 -14.01 7.38
N ALA A 106 -6.89 -14.48 8.44
CA ALA A 106 -7.07 -15.82 8.99
C ALA A 106 -7.42 -15.74 10.49
N PRO A 107 -8.53 -16.36 10.97
CA PRO A 107 -9.52 -17.07 10.15
C PRO A 107 -10.28 -16.11 9.22
N ALA A 108 -10.77 -16.64 8.09
CA ALA A 108 -11.59 -15.86 7.17
C ALA A 108 -12.86 -15.40 7.89
N GLY A 109 -12.90 -14.13 8.25
CA GLY A 109 -14.04 -13.46 8.86
C GLY A 109 -14.93 -12.80 7.82
N GLU A 110 -15.73 -11.83 8.25
CA GLU A 110 -16.58 -11.03 7.37
C GLU A 110 -15.80 -10.08 6.45
N ARG A 111 -14.52 -9.86 6.77
CA ARG A 111 -13.64 -8.96 6.00
C ARG A 111 -13.04 -9.69 4.80
N THR A 112 -13.27 -9.13 3.62
CA THR A 112 -12.70 -9.60 2.36
C THR A 112 -11.50 -8.75 1.97
N GLY A 113 -10.53 -9.34 1.26
CA GLY A 113 -9.33 -8.66 0.80
C GLY A 113 -8.06 -9.18 1.46
N GLU A 114 -6.95 -8.60 1.05
CA GLU A 114 -5.62 -8.92 1.56
C GLU A 114 -5.15 -7.79 2.48
N PHE A 115 -4.58 -8.16 3.62
CA PHE A 115 -4.08 -7.24 4.63
C PHE A 115 -2.57 -7.27 4.65
N PRO A 116 -1.90 -6.12 4.79
CA PRO A 116 -0.46 -6.09 4.89
C PRO A 116 0.00 -6.61 6.25
N HIS A 117 0.88 -7.60 6.24
CA HIS A 117 1.54 -8.17 7.41
C HIS A 117 3.04 -7.99 7.27
N LEU A 118 3.70 -7.43 8.30
CA LEU A 118 5.16 -7.28 8.30
C LEU A 118 5.79 -8.44 9.07
N TYR A 119 6.55 -9.26 8.36
CA TYR A 119 7.35 -10.38 8.89
C TYR A 119 8.76 -9.93 9.25
N GLY A 120 8.86 -8.86 10.01
CA GLY A 120 10.10 -8.23 10.41
C GLY A 120 9.92 -7.35 11.65
N THR A 121 10.96 -6.60 11.99
CA THR A 121 10.92 -5.67 13.12
C THR A 121 10.48 -4.28 12.67
N LEU A 122 9.43 -3.75 13.30
CA LEU A 122 8.99 -2.37 13.11
C LEU A 122 9.64 -1.47 14.18
N LYS A 123 10.64 -0.70 13.78
CA LYS A 123 11.28 0.27 14.67
C LYS A 123 10.54 1.61 14.67
N VAL A 124 10.51 2.27 15.83
CA VAL A 124 9.90 3.60 15.98
C VAL A 124 10.49 4.62 15.01
N GLU A 125 11.79 4.54 14.71
CA GLU A 125 12.48 5.41 13.75
C GLU A 125 12.00 5.28 12.28
N LYS A 126 11.26 4.21 11.96
CA LYS A 126 10.67 3.97 10.63
C LYS A 126 9.30 4.60 10.45
N ILE A 127 8.76 5.23 11.46
CA ILE A 127 7.47 5.91 11.41
C ILE A 127 7.62 7.25 10.69
N ILE A 128 6.82 7.45 9.63
CA ILE A 128 6.82 8.70 8.86
C ILE A 128 5.99 9.76 9.57
N ASN A 129 4.77 9.39 9.95
CA ASN A 129 3.82 10.26 10.63
C ASN A 129 3.12 9.52 11.77
N LYS A 130 2.75 10.27 12.80
CA LYS A 130 1.98 9.81 13.96
C LYS A 130 0.84 10.77 14.23
N TRP A 131 -0.36 10.25 14.43
CA TRP A 131 -1.54 11.00 14.82
C TRP A 131 -2.20 10.36 16.03
N GLU A 132 -2.67 11.17 16.95
CA GLU A 132 -3.66 10.75 17.93
C GLU A 132 -5.05 10.95 17.31
N ILE A 133 -5.83 9.87 17.19
CA ILE A 133 -7.20 9.89 16.67
C ILE A 133 -8.18 9.64 17.81
N LYS A 134 -9.34 10.34 17.79
CA LYS A 134 -10.37 10.27 18.83
C LYS A 134 -11.68 9.74 18.29
N ARG A 135 -12.41 9.00 19.12
CA ARG A 135 -13.66 8.33 18.73
C ARG A 135 -14.74 9.28 18.21
N ASP A 136 -14.99 10.40 18.88
CA ASP A 136 -16.04 11.36 18.51
C ASP A 136 -15.80 12.07 17.18
N ALA A 137 -14.61 11.92 16.67
CA ALA A 137 -14.19 12.38 15.37
C ALA A 137 -13.15 11.39 14.82
N PHE A 138 -13.51 10.13 14.63
CA PHE A 138 -12.67 9.26 13.78
C PHE A 138 -12.63 9.83 12.35
N SER A 139 -12.28 11.12 12.27
CA SER A 139 -11.82 11.72 11.03
C SER A 139 -10.39 11.28 10.84
N LEU A 140 -10.16 10.52 9.80
CA LEU A 140 -8.80 10.28 9.35
C LEU A 140 -8.17 11.63 8.99
N PRO A 141 -6.85 11.80 9.19
CA PRO A 141 -6.14 12.94 8.64
C PRO A 141 -6.46 13.12 7.14
N ASP A 142 -6.55 14.38 6.70
CA ASP A 142 -6.95 14.70 5.32
C ASP A 142 -6.05 14.00 4.30
N GLU A 143 -4.75 13.86 4.60
CA GLU A 143 -3.78 13.19 3.74
C GLU A 143 -4.15 11.72 3.50
N ILE A 144 -4.63 11.02 4.55
CA ILE A 144 -5.04 9.61 4.46
C ILE A 144 -6.36 9.48 3.70
N THR A 145 -7.29 10.41 3.93
CA THR A 145 -8.57 10.44 3.23
C THR A 145 -8.35 10.65 1.73
N LEU A 146 -7.49 11.62 1.36
CA LEU A 146 -7.13 11.89 -0.03
C LEU A 146 -6.39 10.70 -0.68
N GLU A 147 -5.50 10.03 0.06
CA GLU A 147 -4.84 8.82 -0.43
C GLU A 147 -5.85 7.71 -0.76
N ALA A 148 -6.84 7.49 0.11
CA ALA A 148 -7.87 6.50 -0.12
C ALA A 148 -8.74 6.83 -1.34
N GLU A 149 -9.11 8.10 -1.54
CA GLU A 149 -9.89 8.54 -2.70
C GLU A 149 -9.14 8.44 -4.03
N ASN A 150 -7.83 8.72 -4.02
CA ASN A 150 -7.01 8.68 -5.23
C ASN A 150 -6.69 7.26 -5.72
N ASN A 151 -6.98 6.24 -4.92
CA ASN A 151 -6.74 4.83 -5.24
C ASN A 151 -8.03 4.08 -5.64
N LEU A 152 -9.14 4.79 -5.81
CA LEU A 152 -10.40 4.26 -6.36
C LEU A 152 -10.41 4.35 -7.89
#